data_6333cf70cd1f106f1fe6f2d368953b48
#
_entry.id   6333cf70cd1f106f1fe6f2d368953b48
#
_cell.length_a   1.000
_cell.length_b   1.000
_cell.length_c   1.000
_cell.angle_alpha   90.00
_cell.angle_beta   90.00
_cell.angle_gamma   90.00
#
_symmetry.space_group_name_H-M   'P 1'
#
loop_
_entity.id
_entity.type
_entity.pdbx_description
1 polymer ?
#
loop_
_entity_poly.entity_id
_entity_poly.type
_entity_poly.pdbx_seq_one_letter_code
_entity_poly.pdbx_strand_id
1 'polypeptide(L)'
;MEGHASISSDILASYAADAAQEVAGVRGLVEGHLPRQRGVRVSRDDGGVKLELHLAVDWGASIPELGREVQARVRDYLGRMTDLRVESVDVVVDEIGQP
;
A
#
# COMPACT_ATOMS: atom_id res chain seq x y z
N MET A 1 -8.07 -30.39 14.89
CA MET A 1 -8.72 -29.56 13.87
C MET A 1 -7.88 -28.36 13.54
N GLU A 2 -7.77 -28.07 12.29
CA GLU A 2 -7.02 -26.91 11.88
C GLU A 2 -7.94 -25.84 11.39
N GLY A 3 -7.82 -24.68 11.99
CA GLY A 3 -8.53 -23.51 11.54
C GLY A 3 -7.59 -22.61 10.75
N HIS A 4 -8.10 -22.02 9.72
CA HIS A 4 -7.38 -21.04 8.95
C HIS A 4 -8.10 -19.72 9.05
N ALA A 5 -7.36 -18.71 9.49
CA ALA A 5 -7.83 -17.35 9.34
C ALA A 5 -7.24 -16.85 8.04
N SER A 6 -8.10 -16.47 7.11
CA SER A 6 -7.62 -15.89 5.86
C SER A 6 -8.10 -14.45 5.77
N ILE A 7 -7.31 -13.63 5.12
CA ILE A 7 -7.61 -12.21 4.95
C ILE A 7 -7.76 -11.94 3.46
N SER A 8 -8.80 -11.22 3.09
CA SER A 8 -9.06 -10.94 1.69
C SER A 8 -8.08 -9.92 1.15
N SER A 9 -7.90 -9.93 -0.18
CA SER A 9 -7.07 -8.94 -0.84
C SER A 9 -7.63 -7.53 -0.68
N ASP A 10 -8.95 -7.39 -0.59
CA ASP A 10 -9.56 -6.09 -0.37
C ASP A 10 -9.18 -5.51 1.01
N ILE A 11 -9.13 -6.36 2.02
CA ILE A 11 -8.71 -5.91 3.36
C ILE A 11 -7.22 -5.58 3.38
N LEU A 12 -6.40 -6.39 2.73
CA LEU A 12 -4.97 -6.10 2.61
C LEU A 12 -4.74 -4.76 1.92
N ALA A 13 -5.49 -4.50 0.84
CA ALA A 13 -5.40 -3.23 0.13
C ALA A 13 -5.79 -2.07 1.04
N SER A 14 -6.86 -2.22 1.83
CA SER A 14 -7.29 -1.19 2.77
C SER A 14 -6.22 -0.91 3.82
N TYR A 15 -5.61 -1.95 4.39
CA TYR A 15 -4.53 -1.77 5.35
C TYR A 15 -3.36 -1.01 4.74
N ALA A 16 -2.97 -1.39 3.53
CA ALA A 16 -1.87 -0.73 2.84
C ALA A 16 -2.19 0.74 2.54
N ALA A 17 -3.41 1.01 2.08
CA ALA A 17 -3.85 2.37 1.79
C ALA A 17 -3.85 3.23 3.06
N ASP A 18 -4.36 2.70 4.16
CA ASP A 18 -4.40 3.42 5.43
C ASP A 18 -2.98 3.77 5.90
N ALA A 19 -2.07 2.80 5.81
CA ALA A 19 -0.68 3.03 6.21
C ALA A 19 -0.01 4.09 5.33
N ALA A 20 -0.23 4.02 4.03
CA ALA A 20 0.35 4.98 3.09
C ALA A 20 -0.14 6.40 3.34
N GLN A 21 -1.43 6.55 3.67
CA GLN A 21 -2.01 7.86 3.91
C GLN A 21 -1.45 8.55 5.15
N GLU A 22 -0.83 7.82 6.04
CA GLU A 22 -0.21 8.41 7.23
C GLU A 22 1.13 9.07 6.91
N VAL A 23 1.70 8.81 5.77
CA VAL A 23 2.99 9.37 5.39
C VAL A 23 2.82 10.81 4.92
N ALA A 24 3.63 11.72 5.47
CA ALA A 24 3.59 13.12 5.08
C ALA A 24 3.92 13.26 3.60
N GLY A 25 3.14 14.07 2.90
CA GLY A 25 3.30 14.27 1.46
C GLY A 25 2.38 13.40 0.61
N VAL A 26 1.77 12.37 1.18
CA VAL A 26 0.79 11.56 0.47
C VAL A 26 -0.57 12.24 0.57
N ARG A 27 -1.13 12.63 -0.58
CA ARG A 27 -2.45 13.24 -0.63
C ARG A 27 -3.55 12.18 -0.60
N GLY A 28 -3.27 11.01 -1.18
CA GLY A 28 -4.22 9.92 -1.22
C GLY A 28 -3.79 8.87 -2.21
N LEU A 29 -4.62 7.86 -2.35
CA LEU A 29 -4.44 6.79 -3.33
C LEU A 29 -5.26 7.11 -4.57
N VAL A 30 -4.75 6.70 -5.73
CA VAL A 30 -5.44 6.87 -7.01
C VAL A 30 -6.07 5.54 -7.38
N GLU A 31 -7.40 5.47 -7.33
CA GLU A 31 -8.09 4.19 -7.45
C GLU A 31 -8.10 3.61 -8.86
N GLY A 32 -8.19 4.46 -9.87
CA GLY A 32 -8.14 4.00 -11.25
C GLY A 32 -9.20 2.95 -11.56
N HIS A 33 -8.74 1.79 -12.06
CA HIS A 33 -9.63 0.72 -12.49
C HIS A 33 -9.96 -0.30 -11.39
N LEU A 34 -9.42 -0.11 -10.18
CA LEU A 34 -9.59 -1.06 -9.07
C LEU A 34 -10.17 -0.35 -7.84
N PRO A 35 -11.42 0.14 -7.92
CA PRO A 35 -11.98 0.95 -6.83
C PRO A 35 -12.10 0.21 -5.51
N ARG A 36 -12.36 -1.11 -5.53
CA ARG A 36 -12.48 -1.89 -4.30
C ARG A 36 -11.15 -2.02 -3.58
N GLN A 37 -10.06 -1.88 -4.28
CA GLN A 37 -8.72 -2.01 -3.71
C GLN A 37 -8.08 -0.65 -3.40
N ARG A 38 -8.84 0.43 -3.55
CA ARG A 38 -8.41 1.77 -3.13
C ARG A 38 -7.07 2.20 -3.72
N GLY A 39 -6.81 1.83 -4.98
CA GLY A 39 -5.56 2.19 -5.63
C GLY A 39 -4.39 1.28 -5.28
N VAL A 40 -4.65 0.15 -4.64
CA VAL A 40 -3.61 -0.81 -4.26
C VAL A 40 -3.87 -2.12 -5.00
N ARG A 41 -2.89 -2.56 -5.79
CA ARG A 41 -2.97 -3.87 -6.43
C ARG A 41 -2.27 -4.88 -5.53
N VAL A 42 -2.96 -5.98 -5.24
CA VAL A 42 -2.46 -7.04 -4.38
C VAL A 42 -2.28 -8.31 -5.20
N SER A 43 -1.06 -8.85 -5.18
CA SER A 43 -0.76 -10.14 -5.81
C SER A 43 -0.26 -11.08 -4.73
N ARG A 44 -0.74 -12.30 -4.72
CA ARG A 44 -0.44 -13.27 -3.67
C ARG A 44 0.17 -14.53 -4.26
N ASP A 45 1.10 -15.11 -3.51
CA ASP A 45 1.66 -16.42 -3.84
C ASP A 45 1.77 -17.25 -2.55
N ASP A 46 2.63 -18.25 -2.52
CA ASP A 46 2.74 -19.18 -1.38
C ASP A 46 3.16 -18.48 -0.09
N GLY A 47 2.16 -17.93 0.62
CA GLY A 47 2.37 -17.29 1.91
C GLY A 47 2.91 -15.87 1.83
N GLY A 48 3.11 -15.34 0.62
CA GLY A 48 3.64 -14.01 0.43
C GLY A 48 2.69 -13.10 -0.30
N VAL A 49 2.96 -11.81 -0.24
CA VAL A 49 2.14 -10.81 -0.89
C VAL A 49 3.02 -9.73 -1.49
N LYS A 50 2.65 -9.29 -2.69
CA LYS A 50 3.25 -8.15 -3.36
C LYS A 50 2.19 -7.07 -3.50
N LEU A 51 2.58 -5.84 -3.24
CA LEU A 51 1.65 -4.72 -3.31
C LEU A 51 2.20 -3.65 -4.23
N GLU A 52 1.28 -3.03 -4.98
CA GLU A 52 1.60 -1.89 -5.82
C GLU A 52 0.62 -0.79 -5.45
N LEU A 53 1.15 0.34 -4.97
CA LEU A 53 0.33 1.46 -4.52
C LEU A 53 0.45 2.61 -5.50
N HIS A 54 -0.67 3.15 -5.91
CA HIS A 54 -0.75 4.31 -6.80
C HIS A 54 -1.11 5.54 -5.99
N LEU A 55 -0.19 6.49 -5.95
CA LEU A 55 -0.29 7.64 -5.05
C LEU A 55 -0.46 8.95 -5.78
N ALA A 56 -1.21 9.82 -5.15
CA ALA A 56 -1.18 11.26 -5.42
C ALA A 56 -0.33 11.88 -4.30
N VAL A 57 0.62 12.73 -4.66
CA VAL A 57 1.53 13.32 -3.68
C VAL A 57 1.49 14.84 -3.75
N ASP A 58 1.95 15.48 -2.70
CA ASP A 58 2.02 16.94 -2.62
C ASP A 58 3.13 17.48 -3.51
N TRP A 59 2.90 18.67 -4.02
CA TRP A 59 3.94 19.40 -4.74
C TRP A 59 5.14 19.62 -3.82
N GLY A 60 6.33 19.38 -4.36
CA GLY A 60 7.55 19.62 -3.61
C GLY A 60 7.99 18.49 -2.71
N ALA A 61 7.19 17.43 -2.59
CA ALA A 61 7.61 16.27 -1.81
C ALA A 61 8.78 15.57 -2.51
N SER A 62 9.74 15.08 -1.71
CA SER A 62 10.81 14.26 -2.25
C SER A 62 10.26 12.86 -2.54
N ILE A 63 10.07 12.54 -3.83
CA ILE A 63 9.48 11.26 -4.22
C ILE A 63 10.32 10.08 -3.75
N PRO A 64 11.65 10.07 -3.88
CA PRO A 64 12.44 8.94 -3.37
C PRO A 64 12.29 8.73 -1.86
N GLU A 65 12.31 9.80 -1.08
CA GLU A 65 12.16 9.68 0.38
C GLU A 65 10.75 9.26 0.76
N LEU A 66 9.75 9.87 0.11
CA LEU A 66 8.36 9.53 0.36
C LEU A 66 8.09 8.06 0.00
N GLY A 67 8.62 7.61 -1.12
CA GLY A 67 8.44 6.22 -1.53
C GLY A 67 9.03 5.24 -0.52
N ARG A 68 10.24 5.52 -0.03
CA ARG A 68 10.86 4.66 0.97
C ARG A 68 10.06 4.65 2.27
N GLU A 69 9.53 5.80 2.67
CA GLU A 69 8.73 5.88 3.90
C GLU A 69 7.42 5.12 3.76
N VAL A 70 6.76 5.24 2.61
CA VAL A 70 5.54 4.46 2.34
C VAL A 70 5.83 2.97 2.39
N GLN A 71 6.91 2.53 1.75
CA GLN A 71 7.29 1.12 1.76
C GLN A 71 7.51 0.61 3.18
N ALA A 72 8.24 1.37 3.98
CA ALA A 72 8.52 0.97 5.37
C ALA A 72 7.23 0.93 6.19
N ARG A 73 6.38 1.93 6.04
CA ARG A 73 5.15 2.03 6.81
C ARG A 73 4.19 0.89 6.47
N VAL A 74 4.04 0.59 5.19
CA VAL A 74 3.17 -0.50 4.73
C VAL A 74 3.70 -1.84 5.23
N ARG A 75 5.00 -2.10 5.10
CA ARG A 75 5.59 -3.34 5.60
C ARG A 75 5.38 -3.51 7.09
N ASP A 76 5.62 -2.46 7.86
CA ASP A 76 5.47 -2.51 9.30
C ASP A 76 4.01 -2.79 9.70
N TYR A 77 3.09 -2.07 9.08
CA TYR A 77 1.68 -2.22 9.43
C TYR A 77 1.16 -3.62 9.10
N LEU A 78 1.44 -4.10 7.90
CA LEU A 78 1.00 -5.43 7.49
C LEU A 78 1.69 -6.53 8.30
N GLY A 79 2.93 -6.32 8.68
CA GLY A 79 3.64 -7.28 9.53
C GLY A 79 3.04 -7.41 10.90
N ARG A 80 2.43 -6.34 11.41
CA ARG A 80 1.75 -6.39 12.71
C ARG A 80 0.33 -6.91 12.61
N MET A 81 -0.34 -6.67 11.50
CA MET A 81 -1.76 -6.98 11.36
C MET A 81 -2.02 -8.35 10.75
N THR A 82 -1.02 -8.95 10.14
CA THR A 82 -1.17 -10.24 9.45
C THR A 82 0.06 -11.11 9.67
N ASP A 83 -0.07 -12.39 9.30
CA ASP A 83 1.07 -13.31 9.31
C ASP A 83 1.70 -13.44 7.93
N LEU A 84 1.26 -12.65 6.98
CA LEU A 84 1.74 -12.73 5.61
C LEU A 84 3.13 -12.11 5.48
N ARG A 85 3.95 -12.73 4.62
CA ARG A 85 5.25 -12.18 4.27
C ARG A 85 5.06 -11.15 3.17
N VAL A 86 5.45 -9.93 3.42
CA VAL A 86 5.38 -8.87 2.41
C VAL A 86 6.66 -8.95 1.57
N GLU A 87 6.51 -9.42 0.33
CA GLU A 87 7.66 -9.61 -0.56
C GLU A 87 8.12 -8.31 -1.19
N SER A 88 7.18 -7.50 -1.63
CA SER A 88 7.52 -6.21 -2.23
C SER A 88 6.40 -5.20 -2.02
N VAL A 89 6.78 -3.94 -1.95
CA VAL A 89 5.86 -2.81 -1.91
C VAL A 89 6.36 -1.84 -2.97
N ASP A 90 5.65 -1.79 -4.09
CA ASP A 90 6.00 -0.90 -5.19
C ASP A 90 5.16 0.36 -5.09
N VAL A 91 5.79 1.49 -5.20
CA VAL A 91 5.12 2.79 -5.12
C VAL A 91 5.16 3.45 -6.48
N VAL A 92 3.98 3.77 -7.01
CA VAL A 92 3.84 4.47 -8.28
C VAL A 92 3.20 5.82 -8.01
N VAL A 93 3.84 6.89 -8.42
CA VAL A 93 3.28 8.24 -8.24
C VAL A 93 2.57 8.62 -9.53
N ASP A 94 1.24 8.64 -9.48
CA ASP A 94 0.41 8.94 -10.65
C ASP A 94 0.05 10.42 -10.75
N GLU A 95 -0.02 11.11 -9.62
CA GLU A 95 -0.43 12.51 -9.61
C GLU A 95 0.43 13.29 -8.64
N ILE A 96 0.76 14.51 -9.03
CA ILE A 96 1.46 15.46 -8.18
C ILE A 96 0.58 16.69 -8.04
N GLY A 97 0.37 17.15 -6.82
CA GLY A 97 -0.44 18.34 -6.58
C GLY A 97 0.20 19.58 -7.21
N GLN A 98 -0.58 20.65 -7.29
CA GLN A 98 -0.09 21.91 -7.85
C GLN A 98 0.52 22.76 -6.75
N PRO A 99 1.49 23.61 -7.13
CA PRO A 99 2.12 24.50 -6.16
C PRO A 99 1.13 25.52 -5.59
#